data_e231a7fca5a6f320cc6051aef5a8bf95
#
_entry.id   e231a7fca5a6f320cc6051aef5a8bf95
#
_cell.length_a   1.000
_cell.length_b   1.000
_cell.length_c   1.000
_cell.angle_alpha   90.00
_cell.angle_beta   90.00
_cell.angle_gamma   90.00
#
_symmetry.space_group_name_H-M   'P 1'
#
loop_
_entity.id
_entity.type
_entity.pdbx_description
1 polymer ?
#
loop_
_entity_poly.entity_id
_entity_poly.type
_entity_poly.pdbx_seq_one_letter_code
_entity_poly.pdbx_strand_id
1 'polypeptide(L)'
;YPVFVILDVSGDYDLAENPIGTGPYALTSFDSKTKATLVKNKYYWNGEVPYDNVEIDFLSEDNKALALQNGDINLVENVTSTSDLDTLKKDDNFNVSIGQGVRTGFAYINEKGILGDDTLRQAVQMALDHKTMCEVTVGGLYTEGISVLPSSLAYGYDNLKNPYTYNVDNAKKLLDDAGYKDTDGDGIREMNGKKISINYITYENRRLSDFAQAIQTQLADIGIEAKINSMDADREWNKMVAGEYDLCDSNWITVGNGDPTEYMANWYGKSDANFCNYKNAEYDKLYEQLDTEFDEAKRAKIIEQLQQILINDAAVIVHGYYNSSMISDKTVSGANIHTADYYWLTTEIAPAK
;
A
#
# COMPACT_ATOMS: atom_id res chain seq x y z
N TYR A 1 -12.05 9.05 -1.93
CA TYR A 1 -11.29 9.35 -3.15
C TYR A 1 -11.39 10.83 -3.44
N PRO A 2 -10.26 11.46 -3.73
CA PRO A 2 -10.21 12.91 -3.88
C PRO A 2 -10.73 13.19 -5.19
N VAL A 3 -11.93 13.10 -5.46
CA VAL A 3 -12.11 13.41 -6.81
C VAL A 3 -13.30 14.28 -6.92
N PHE A 4 -13.00 15.52 -6.90
CA PHE A 4 -13.87 16.44 -7.59
C PHE A 4 -13.84 16.09 -9.08
N VAL A 5 -14.46 14.98 -9.45
CA VAL A 5 -14.74 14.67 -10.84
C VAL A 5 -15.88 15.59 -11.25
N ILE A 6 -15.56 16.58 -12.05
CA ILE A 6 -16.62 17.37 -12.70
C ILE A 6 -17.09 16.53 -13.88
N LEU A 7 -18.26 15.93 -13.74
CA LEU A 7 -18.92 15.16 -14.79
C LEU A 7 -20.07 15.99 -15.37
N ASP A 8 -20.27 15.90 -16.67
CA ASP A 8 -21.49 16.40 -17.29
C ASP A 8 -22.65 15.43 -16.96
N VAL A 9 -23.59 15.89 -16.17
CA VAL A 9 -24.82 15.16 -15.79
C VAL A 9 -26.08 15.77 -16.41
N SER A 10 -25.92 16.65 -17.40
CA SER A 10 -27.05 17.34 -18.05
C SER A 10 -27.81 16.47 -19.04
N GLY A 11 -27.23 15.31 -19.41
CA GLY A 11 -27.82 14.33 -20.32
C GLY A 11 -28.12 12.99 -19.65
N ASP A 12 -28.81 12.13 -20.37
CA ASP A 12 -29.07 10.73 -19.97
C ASP A 12 -27.87 9.87 -20.44
N TYR A 13 -26.76 9.95 -19.69
CA TYR A 13 -25.53 9.22 -19.99
C TYR A 13 -25.34 8.08 -19.02
N ASP A 14 -24.93 6.93 -19.50
CA ASP A 14 -24.29 5.91 -18.68
C ASP A 14 -22.85 6.34 -18.39
N LEU A 15 -22.63 6.96 -17.23
CA LEU A 15 -21.32 7.47 -16.82
C LEU A 15 -20.30 6.35 -16.53
N ALA A 16 -20.74 5.11 -16.34
CA ALA A 16 -19.86 3.97 -16.18
C ALA A 16 -19.26 3.54 -17.54
N GLU A 17 -20.04 3.65 -18.61
CA GLU A 17 -19.58 3.29 -19.95
C GLU A 17 -19.03 4.50 -20.73
N ASN A 18 -19.59 5.68 -20.50
CA ASN A 18 -19.27 6.90 -21.26
C ASN A 18 -19.02 8.10 -20.32
N PRO A 19 -17.95 8.09 -19.51
CA PRO A 19 -17.65 9.20 -18.63
C PRO A 19 -17.26 10.46 -19.42
N ILE A 20 -17.92 11.57 -19.13
CA ILE A 20 -17.61 12.90 -19.70
C ILE A 20 -16.97 13.74 -18.61
N GLY A 21 -15.68 13.94 -18.67
CA GLY A 21 -14.91 14.69 -17.68
C GLY A 21 -14.18 15.90 -18.28
N THR A 22 -13.43 16.59 -17.42
CA THR A 22 -12.66 17.79 -17.77
C THR A 22 -11.17 17.51 -18.01
N GLY A 23 -10.77 16.24 -18.05
CA GLY A 23 -9.38 15.82 -18.26
C GLY A 23 -8.85 16.09 -19.68
N PRO A 24 -7.52 15.92 -19.88
CA PRO A 24 -6.88 16.19 -21.18
C PRO A 24 -7.28 15.20 -22.26
N TYR A 25 -7.76 14.03 -21.91
CA TYR A 25 -8.18 12.99 -22.83
C TYR A 25 -9.61 12.56 -22.57
N ALA A 26 -10.32 12.19 -23.62
CA ALA A 26 -11.69 11.68 -23.58
C ALA A 26 -11.71 10.19 -23.95
N LEU A 27 -12.39 9.36 -23.17
CA LEU A 27 -12.55 7.94 -23.44
C LEU A 27 -13.42 7.72 -24.69
N THR A 28 -12.96 6.84 -25.59
CA THR A 28 -13.70 6.45 -26.81
C THR A 28 -14.06 4.98 -26.85
N SER A 29 -13.29 4.14 -26.15
CA SER A 29 -13.54 2.71 -26.04
C SER A 29 -12.94 2.19 -24.74
N PHE A 30 -13.65 1.28 -24.09
CA PHE A 30 -13.21 0.62 -22.88
C PHE A 30 -13.58 -0.87 -22.90
N ASP A 31 -12.56 -1.72 -22.86
CA ASP A 31 -12.69 -3.13 -22.56
C ASP A 31 -11.91 -3.39 -21.27
N SER A 32 -12.62 -3.68 -20.20
CA SER A 32 -12.06 -3.85 -18.86
C SER A 32 -11.03 -4.99 -18.72
N LYS A 33 -10.90 -5.85 -19.74
CA LYS A 33 -9.98 -6.98 -19.73
C LYS A 33 -8.71 -6.72 -20.55
N THR A 34 -8.77 -5.81 -21.48
CA THR A 34 -7.68 -5.63 -22.45
C THR A 34 -7.14 -4.23 -22.52
N LYS A 35 -7.99 -3.22 -22.78
CA LYS A 35 -7.50 -1.85 -22.98
C LYS A 35 -8.58 -0.77 -22.91
N ALA A 36 -8.10 0.48 -22.72
CA ALA A 36 -8.87 1.69 -22.94
C ALA A 36 -8.25 2.51 -24.06
N THR A 37 -9.08 3.07 -24.94
CA THR A 37 -8.67 3.99 -26.01
C THR A 37 -9.19 5.38 -25.71
N LEU A 38 -8.30 6.37 -25.80
CA LEU A 38 -8.60 7.76 -25.51
C LEU A 38 -8.18 8.64 -26.68
N VAL A 39 -8.88 9.76 -26.84
CA VAL A 39 -8.56 10.81 -27.81
C VAL A 39 -8.37 12.14 -27.11
N LYS A 40 -7.63 13.04 -27.75
CA LYS A 40 -7.45 14.41 -27.28
C LYS A 40 -8.80 15.07 -26.98
N ASN A 41 -8.96 15.59 -25.75
CA ASN A 41 -10.12 16.36 -25.39
C ASN A 41 -10.00 17.80 -25.95
N LYS A 42 -10.76 18.08 -26.99
CA LYS A 42 -10.75 19.41 -27.65
C LYS A 42 -11.25 20.56 -26.76
N TYR A 43 -11.89 20.23 -25.65
CA TYR A 43 -12.38 21.19 -24.67
C TYR A 43 -11.50 21.31 -23.43
N TYR A 44 -10.31 20.70 -23.46
CA TYR A 44 -9.41 20.77 -22.32
C TYR A 44 -9.02 22.22 -22.04
N TRP A 45 -9.17 22.60 -20.77
CA TRP A 45 -9.07 23.98 -20.32
C TRP A 45 -7.65 24.44 -19.93
N ASN A 46 -6.74 23.49 -19.67
CA ASN A 46 -5.44 23.77 -19.10
C ASN A 46 -4.29 23.49 -20.09
N GLY A 47 -4.32 24.16 -21.24
CA GLY A 47 -3.22 24.16 -22.21
C GLY A 47 -3.34 23.11 -23.31
N GLU A 48 -2.21 22.83 -23.95
CA GLU A 48 -2.15 21.87 -25.06
C GLU A 48 -2.11 20.43 -24.57
N VAL A 49 -2.78 19.55 -25.31
CA VAL A 49 -2.75 18.12 -25.07
C VAL A 49 -1.79 17.51 -26.09
N PRO A 50 -0.68 16.85 -25.67
CA PRO A 50 0.43 16.49 -26.55
C PRO A 50 0.12 15.41 -27.59
N TYR A 51 -0.73 14.43 -27.25
CA TYR A 51 -1.07 13.32 -28.14
C TYR A 51 -2.51 13.42 -28.62
N ASP A 52 -2.75 13.09 -29.89
CA ASP A 52 -4.11 13.02 -30.44
C ASP A 52 -4.85 11.76 -29.97
N ASN A 53 -4.11 10.65 -29.81
CA ASN A 53 -4.62 9.35 -29.38
C ASN A 53 -3.71 8.75 -28.32
N VAL A 54 -4.31 8.06 -27.35
CA VAL A 54 -3.62 7.30 -26.30
C VAL A 54 -4.32 5.94 -26.15
N GLU A 55 -3.56 4.89 -26.08
CA GLU A 55 -4.02 3.55 -25.75
C GLU A 55 -3.43 3.14 -24.39
N ILE A 56 -4.26 2.62 -23.48
CA ILE A 56 -3.84 2.09 -22.18
C ILE A 56 -4.12 0.60 -22.19
N ASP A 57 -3.05 -0.20 -22.27
CA ASP A 57 -3.14 -1.66 -22.24
C ASP A 57 -3.12 -2.18 -20.81
N PHE A 58 -4.02 -3.11 -20.49
CA PHE A 58 -4.11 -3.76 -19.18
C PHE A 58 -3.26 -5.02 -19.19
N LEU A 59 -2.00 -4.87 -18.80
CA LEU A 59 -1.02 -5.96 -18.79
C LEU A 59 -0.88 -6.55 -17.38
N SER A 60 -0.59 -7.85 -17.32
CA SER A 60 -0.14 -8.47 -16.07
C SER A 60 1.24 -7.95 -15.67
N GLU A 61 1.55 -7.97 -14.38
CA GLU A 61 2.83 -7.51 -13.84
C GLU A 61 4.04 -8.12 -14.57
N ASP A 62 3.99 -9.42 -14.87
CA ASP A 62 5.08 -10.16 -15.53
C ASP A 62 5.31 -9.73 -16.99
N ASN A 63 4.32 -9.14 -17.65
CA ASN A 63 4.39 -8.77 -19.06
C ASN A 63 4.79 -7.30 -19.31
N LYS A 64 4.73 -6.45 -18.31
CA LYS A 64 4.94 -5.01 -18.43
C LYS A 64 6.32 -4.65 -19.02
N ALA A 65 7.38 -5.18 -18.42
CA ALA A 65 8.74 -4.88 -18.85
C ALA A 65 9.04 -5.40 -20.25
N LEU A 66 8.59 -6.62 -20.57
CA LEU A 66 8.79 -7.23 -21.88
C LEU A 66 8.07 -6.46 -22.97
N ALA A 67 6.83 -6.02 -22.75
CA ALA A 67 6.08 -5.22 -23.72
C ALA A 67 6.78 -3.89 -24.04
N LEU A 68 7.36 -3.24 -23.04
CA LEU A 68 8.17 -2.03 -23.24
C LEU A 68 9.46 -2.33 -24.03
N GLN A 69 10.17 -3.40 -23.69
CA GLN A 69 11.41 -3.80 -24.36
C GLN A 69 11.19 -4.20 -25.84
N ASN A 70 10.05 -4.81 -26.14
CA ASN A 70 9.67 -5.16 -27.51
C ASN A 70 9.19 -3.96 -28.33
N GLY A 71 8.89 -2.82 -27.70
CA GLY A 71 8.27 -1.67 -28.35
C GLY A 71 6.78 -1.82 -28.62
N ASP A 72 6.11 -2.77 -27.94
CA ASP A 72 4.66 -2.94 -28.02
C ASP A 72 3.94 -1.77 -27.32
N ILE A 73 4.57 -1.19 -26.29
CA ILE A 73 4.15 0.02 -25.58
C ILE A 73 5.31 1.00 -25.45
N ASN A 74 5.00 2.29 -25.24
CA ASN A 74 6.01 3.36 -25.13
C ASN A 74 6.29 3.79 -23.70
N LEU A 75 5.39 3.47 -22.78
CA LEU A 75 5.43 3.87 -21.37
C LEU A 75 4.83 2.77 -20.50
N VAL A 76 5.46 2.50 -19.38
CA VAL A 76 4.94 1.57 -18.36
C VAL A 76 5.06 2.18 -16.97
N GLU A 77 4.07 1.89 -16.13
CA GLU A 77 4.07 2.22 -14.71
C GLU A 77 4.36 0.97 -13.84
N ASN A 78 5.05 1.16 -12.72
CA ASN A 78 5.20 0.16 -11.66
C ASN A 78 5.65 -1.23 -12.14
N VAL A 79 6.89 -1.32 -12.65
CA VAL A 79 7.54 -2.62 -12.90
C VAL A 79 7.96 -3.22 -11.55
N THR A 80 7.37 -4.37 -11.18
CA THR A 80 7.58 -5.02 -9.88
C THR A 80 8.65 -6.10 -9.90
N SER A 81 9.03 -6.60 -11.08
CA SER A 81 10.19 -7.49 -11.24
C SER A 81 11.49 -6.69 -11.07
N THR A 82 12.23 -6.99 -10.01
CA THR A 82 13.49 -6.28 -9.71
C THR A 82 14.57 -6.54 -10.75
N SER A 83 14.62 -7.75 -11.32
CA SER A 83 15.55 -8.10 -12.41
C SER A 83 15.27 -7.31 -13.69
N ASP A 84 14.00 -7.14 -14.02
CA ASP A 84 13.59 -6.38 -15.21
C ASP A 84 13.83 -4.88 -15.00
N LEU A 85 13.51 -4.40 -13.79
CA LEU A 85 13.77 -3.01 -13.41
C LEU A 85 15.27 -2.69 -13.48
N ASP A 86 16.14 -3.59 -13.01
CA ASP A 86 17.59 -3.45 -13.10
C ASP A 86 18.10 -3.51 -14.54
N THR A 87 17.45 -4.29 -15.39
CA THR A 87 17.77 -4.35 -16.82
C THR A 87 17.40 -3.04 -17.51
N LEU A 88 16.19 -2.54 -17.28
CA LEU A 88 15.71 -1.27 -17.84
C LEU A 88 16.53 -0.07 -17.35
N LYS A 89 16.96 -0.05 -16.08
CA LYS A 89 17.85 0.99 -15.53
C LYS A 89 19.22 1.08 -16.23
N LYS A 90 19.72 -0.05 -16.73
CA LYS A 90 21.05 -0.15 -17.38
C LYS A 90 21.01 0.06 -18.88
N ASP A 91 19.83 0.10 -19.46
CA ASP A 91 19.64 0.26 -20.90
C ASP A 91 19.38 1.74 -21.24
N ASP A 92 20.31 2.36 -21.96
CA ASP A 92 20.22 3.76 -22.38
C ASP A 92 19.05 4.06 -23.34
N ASN A 93 18.35 3.05 -23.85
CA ASN A 93 17.15 3.22 -24.67
C ASN A 93 15.90 3.60 -23.86
N PHE A 94 15.96 3.52 -22.54
CA PHE A 94 14.84 3.87 -21.68
C PHE A 94 15.12 5.09 -20.80
N ASN A 95 14.05 5.79 -20.42
CA ASN A 95 14.05 6.80 -19.38
C ASN A 95 13.39 6.18 -18.15
N VAL A 96 14.08 6.16 -17.02
CA VAL A 96 13.61 5.53 -15.79
C VAL A 96 13.45 6.56 -14.68
N SER A 97 12.23 6.75 -14.21
CA SER A 97 11.90 7.58 -13.06
C SER A 97 11.40 6.68 -11.93
N ILE A 98 12.08 6.69 -10.77
CA ILE A 98 11.74 5.88 -9.60
C ILE A 98 11.87 6.73 -8.36
N GLY A 99 10.95 6.55 -7.42
CA GLY A 99 11.03 7.19 -6.11
C GLY A 99 9.88 6.82 -5.19
N GLN A 100 10.06 7.13 -3.92
CA GLN A 100 9.07 6.92 -2.89
C GLN A 100 7.86 7.84 -3.10
N GLY A 101 6.69 7.23 -3.20
CA GLY A 101 5.42 7.93 -3.19
C GLY A 101 4.83 8.04 -1.78
N VAL A 102 3.53 8.28 -1.72
CA VAL A 102 2.74 8.34 -0.49
C VAL A 102 1.94 7.07 -0.22
N ARG A 103 2.36 5.96 -0.83
CA ARG A 103 1.72 4.65 -0.64
C ARG A 103 2.46 3.86 0.41
N THR A 104 1.71 3.34 1.39
CA THR A 104 2.21 2.40 2.42
C THR A 104 1.67 1.01 2.13
N GLY A 105 2.56 0.02 2.12
CA GLY A 105 2.21 -1.40 2.22
C GLY A 105 2.22 -1.82 3.68
N PHE A 106 1.21 -2.57 4.11
CA PHE A 106 1.06 -2.98 5.50
C PHE A 106 0.14 -4.20 5.62
N ALA A 107 0.12 -4.85 6.78
CA ALA A 107 -0.91 -5.82 7.11
C ALA A 107 -1.78 -5.29 8.25
N TYR A 108 -3.11 -5.33 8.06
CA TYR A 108 -4.08 -5.17 9.14
C TYR A 108 -3.91 -6.31 10.13
N ILE A 109 -3.98 -5.97 11.41
CA ILE A 109 -4.05 -6.92 12.52
C ILE A 109 -5.50 -6.95 13.03
N ASN A 110 -6.18 -8.08 12.93
CA ASN A 110 -7.53 -8.20 13.48
C ASN A 110 -7.48 -8.48 14.99
N GLU A 111 -7.78 -7.48 15.79
CA GLU A 111 -7.74 -7.59 17.26
C GLU A 111 -8.91 -8.38 17.87
N LYS A 112 -9.89 -8.78 17.06
CA LYS A 112 -10.99 -9.64 17.54
C LYS A 112 -10.57 -11.12 17.64
N GLY A 113 -9.47 -11.50 16.92
CA GLY A 113 -8.94 -12.86 16.92
C GLY A 113 -7.83 -13.07 17.95
N ILE A 114 -6.92 -13.99 17.62
CA ILE A 114 -5.77 -14.35 18.48
C ILE A 114 -4.83 -13.17 18.71
N LEU A 115 -4.74 -12.27 17.73
CA LEU A 115 -3.93 -11.05 17.79
C LEU A 115 -4.58 -9.92 18.60
N GLY A 116 -5.69 -10.16 19.28
CA GLY A 116 -6.19 -9.30 20.36
C GLY A 116 -5.31 -9.29 21.60
N ASP A 117 -4.38 -10.24 21.73
CA ASP A 117 -3.39 -10.29 22.81
C ASP A 117 -2.21 -9.35 22.52
N ASP A 118 -2.00 -8.37 23.41
CA ASP A 118 -0.97 -7.35 23.24
C ASP A 118 0.45 -7.95 23.22
N THR A 119 0.69 -8.94 24.07
CA THR A 119 1.99 -9.62 24.18
C THR A 119 2.34 -10.33 22.86
N LEU A 120 1.34 -10.97 22.26
CA LEU A 120 1.51 -11.65 20.98
C LEU A 120 1.81 -10.65 19.85
N ARG A 121 1.07 -9.52 19.78
CA ARG A 121 1.34 -8.47 18.80
C ARG A 121 2.75 -7.89 18.93
N GLN A 122 3.16 -7.58 20.16
CA GLN A 122 4.51 -7.05 20.45
C GLN A 122 5.62 -8.04 20.06
N ALA A 123 5.43 -9.33 20.35
CA ALA A 123 6.38 -10.38 19.95
C ALA A 123 6.45 -10.51 18.42
N VAL A 124 5.32 -10.44 17.73
CA VAL A 124 5.25 -10.42 16.26
C VAL A 124 6.08 -9.26 15.71
N GLN A 125 5.87 -8.02 16.20
CA GLN A 125 6.64 -6.86 15.73
C GLN A 125 8.16 -7.04 15.93
N MET A 126 8.59 -7.57 17.07
CA MET A 126 10.01 -7.80 17.36
C MET A 126 10.61 -8.94 16.54
N ALA A 127 9.80 -9.84 15.98
CA ALA A 127 10.28 -10.95 15.16
C ALA A 127 10.55 -10.55 13.71
N LEU A 128 10.09 -9.38 13.24
CA LEU A 128 10.12 -8.99 11.84
C LEU A 128 11.32 -8.11 11.50
N ASP A 129 12.17 -8.60 10.57
CA ASP A 129 13.27 -7.84 9.98
C ASP A 129 12.78 -7.06 8.75
N HIS A 130 12.12 -5.92 9.00
CA HIS A 130 11.58 -5.06 7.96
C HIS A 130 12.64 -4.59 6.97
N LYS A 131 13.85 -4.32 7.44
CA LYS A 131 14.96 -3.90 6.59
C LYS A 131 15.30 -4.97 5.56
N THR A 132 15.54 -6.20 6.00
CA THR A 132 15.84 -7.32 5.09
C THR A 132 14.66 -7.61 4.16
N MET A 133 13.43 -7.52 4.63
CA MET A 133 12.25 -7.68 3.77
C MET A 133 12.24 -6.63 2.66
N CYS A 134 12.45 -5.35 2.95
CA CYS A 134 12.47 -4.28 1.95
C CYS A 134 13.66 -4.38 0.99
N GLU A 135 14.87 -4.59 1.50
CA GLU A 135 16.09 -4.55 0.70
C GLU A 135 16.31 -5.84 -0.10
N VAL A 136 16.02 -7.01 0.49
CA VAL A 136 16.37 -8.32 -0.08
C VAL A 136 15.13 -9.02 -0.65
N THR A 137 14.07 -9.22 0.17
CA THR A 137 12.92 -10.02 -0.27
C THR A 137 12.20 -9.37 -1.44
N VAL A 138 11.95 -8.06 -1.37
CA VAL A 138 11.29 -7.32 -2.47
C VAL A 138 12.27 -6.44 -3.26
N GLY A 139 13.59 -6.57 -3.04
CA GLY A 139 14.65 -5.98 -3.86
C GLY A 139 14.62 -4.45 -3.98
N GLY A 140 14.26 -3.74 -2.90
CA GLY A 140 14.22 -2.27 -2.88
C GLY A 140 12.96 -1.64 -3.48
N LEU A 141 11.93 -2.43 -3.79
CA LEU A 141 10.62 -1.89 -4.19
C LEU A 141 9.92 -1.14 -3.07
N TYR A 142 10.35 -1.33 -1.83
CA TYR A 142 9.87 -0.60 -0.67
C TYR A 142 11.02 -0.01 0.11
N THR A 143 10.81 1.17 0.64
CA THR A 143 11.68 1.78 1.66
C THR A 143 11.14 1.38 3.03
N GLU A 144 12.03 0.93 3.91
CA GLU A 144 11.68 0.57 5.29
C GLU A 144 10.96 1.73 6.00
N GLY A 145 9.98 1.40 6.81
CA GLY A 145 9.21 2.36 7.59
C GLY A 145 8.73 1.81 8.92
N ILE A 146 8.52 2.70 9.89
CA ILE A 146 8.04 2.36 11.24
C ILE A 146 6.60 2.81 11.50
N SER A 147 6.00 3.55 10.58
CA SER A 147 4.68 4.14 10.74
C SER A 147 3.80 3.95 9.52
N VAL A 148 2.51 4.07 9.72
CA VAL A 148 1.49 3.98 8.66
C VAL A 148 1.61 5.11 7.63
N LEU A 149 2.21 6.25 7.97
CA LEU A 149 2.45 7.35 7.04
C LEU A 149 3.92 7.41 6.60
N PRO A 150 4.20 7.60 5.30
CA PRO A 150 5.55 7.73 4.77
C PRO A 150 6.35 8.87 5.39
N SER A 151 7.66 8.67 5.54
CA SER A 151 8.60 9.65 6.06
C SER A 151 8.73 10.91 5.20
N SER A 152 8.29 10.84 3.93
CA SER A 152 8.24 11.98 3.01
C SER A 152 7.15 13.00 3.35
N LEU A 153 6.19 12.64 4.21
CA LEU A 153 5.09 13.50 4.63
C LEU A 153 5.42 14.30 5.89
N ALA A 154 4.94 15.53 5.97
CA ALA A 154 5.22 16.46 7.07
C ALA A 154 4.37 16.20 8.34
N TYR A 155 4.27 14.94 8.78
CA TYR A 155 3.47 14.51 9.93
C TYR A 155 4.32 13.94 11.07
N GLY A 156 5.51 14.52 11.29
CA GLY A 156 6.31 14.28 12.50
C GLY A 156 7.04 12.94 12.56
N TYR A 157 7.27 12.27 11.41
CA TYR A 157 7.89 10.95 11.35
C TYR A 157 9.18 10.82 12.18
N ASP A 158 10.08 11.81 12.12
CA ASP A 158 11.37 11.78 12.82
C ASP A 158 11.23 11.83 14.36
N ASN A 159 10.07 12.23 14.88
CA ASN A 159 9.78 12.25 16.31
C ASN A 159 9.26 10.92 16.83
N LEU A 160 8.79 10.04 15.95
CA LEU A 160 8.19 8.76 16.31
C LEU A 160 9.23 7.82 16.93
N LYS A 161 8.77 7.01 17.88
CA LYS A 161 9.60 6.02 18.57
C LYS A 161 8.98 4.65 18.40
N ASN A 162 9.76 3.71 17.85
CA ASN A 162 9.36 2.31 17.77
C ASN A 162 10.03 1.52 18.91
N PRO A 163 9.27 1.03 19.90
CA PRO A 163 9.82 0.21 20.98
C PRO A 163 10.08 -1.24 20.55
N TYR A 164 9.56 -1.68 19.41
CA TYR A 164 9.59 -3.07 18.95
C TYR A 164 10.61 -3.23 17.82
N THR A 165 11.89 -2.95 18.11
CA THR A 165 12.96 -3.20 17.14
C THR A 165 13.21 -4.69 16.94
N TYR A 166 13.60 -5.09 15.73
CA TYR A 166 13.90 -6.48 15.39
C TYR A 166 14.84 -7.15 16.39
N ASN A 167 14.32 -8.14 17.09
CA ASN A 167 15.08 -8.94 18.06
C ASN A 167 14.34 -10.25 18.37
N VAL A 168 14.71 -11.31 17.68
CA VAL A 168 14.08 -12.64 17.82
C VAL A 168 14.20 -13.20 19.25
N ASP A 169 15.33 -12.97 19.92
CA ASP A 169 15.53 -13.48 21.28
C ASP A 169 14.63 -12.78 22.30
N ASN A 170 14.44 -11.46 22.13
CA ASN A 170 13.49 -10.71 22.97
C ASN A 170 12.03 -11.12 22.67
N ALA A 171 11.69 -11.36 21.42
CA ALA A 171 10.37 -11.87 21.04
C ALA A 171 10.08 -13.23 21.71
N LYS A 172 11.02 -14.18 21.61
CA LYS A 172 10.92 -15.49 22.28
C LYS A 172 10.79 -15.35 23.78
N LYS A 173 11.63 -14.50 24.39
CA LYS A 173 11.60 -14.27 25.83
C LYS A 173 10.27 -13.70 26.28
N LEU A 174 9.71 -12.75 25.54
CA LEU A 174 8.39 -12.14 25.85
C LEU A 174 7.29 -13.21 25.85
N LEU A 175 7.29 -14.10 24.84
CA LEU A 175 6.32 -15.21 24.77
C LEU A 175 6.52 -16.23 25.90
N ASP A 176 7.79 -16.55 26.26
CA ASP A 176 8.12 -17.45 27.38
C ASP A 176 7.64 -16.89 28.71
N ASP A 177 7.87 -15.60 28.96
CA ASP A 177 7.46 -14.89 30.18
C ASP A 177 5.93 -14.82 30.32
N ALA A 178 5.21 -14.74 29.19
CA ALA A 178 3.75 -14.81 29.14
C ALA A 178 3.19 -16.23 29.28
N GLY A 179 4.05 -17.23 29.27
CA GLY A 179 3.68 -18.65 29.41
C GLY A 179 3.24 -19.30 28.10
N TYR A 180 3.50 -18.68 26.95
CA TYR A 180 3.25 -19.25 25.62
C TYR A 180 4.39 -20.17 25.25
N LYS A 181 4.23 -21.48 25.42
CA LYS A 181 5.27 -22.50 25.26
C LYS A 181 4.79 -23.58 24.31
N ASP A 182 5.72 -24.17 23.58
CA ASP A 182 5.51 -25.41 22.87
C ASP A 182 5.47 -26.57 23.91
N THR A 183 4.31 -27.11 24.15
CA THR A 183 4.07 -28.13 25.17
C THR A 183 4.00 -29.53 24.61
N ASP A 184 3.76 -29.70 23.31
CA ASP A 184 3.70 -31.00 22.63
C ASP A 184 4.95 -31.33 21.78
N GLY A 185 5.86 -30.35 21.60
CA GLY A 185 7.17 -30.52 20.96
C GLY A 185 7.11 -30.44 19.43
N ASP A 186 6.07 -29.86 18.85
CA ASP A 186 5.93 -29.75 17.39
C ASP A 186 6.53 -28.44 16.80
N GLY A 187 7.08 -27.59 17.64
CA GLY A 187 7.71 -26.33 17.26
C GLY A 187 6.76 -25.13 17.27
N ILE A 188 5.46 -25.32 17.58
CA ILE A 188 4.48 -24.26 17.66
C ILE A 188 4.06 -24.05 19.12
N ARG A 189 4.09 -22.81 19.55
CA ARG A 189 3.68 -22.42 20.91
C ARG A 189 2.17 -22.51 21.09
N GLU A 190 1.72 -22.78 22.30
CA GLU A 190 0.32 -22.74 22.67
C GLU A 190 0.00 -21.52 23.55
N MET A 191 -1.20 -20.98 23.31
CA MET A 191 -1.87 -20.00 24.16
C MET A 191 -3.20 -20.60 24.62
N ASN A 192 -3.41 -20.69 25.93
CA ASN A 192 -4.61 -21.30 26.52
C ASN A 192 -4.87 -22.74 26.03
N GLY A 193 -3.81 -23.53 25.84
CA GLY A 193 -3.87 -24.93 25.37
C GLY A 193 -4.22 -25.10 23.90
N LYS A 194 -4.11 -24.06 23.09
CA LYS A 194 -4.30 -24.08 21.64
C LYS A 194 -3.07 -23.53 20.94
N LYS A 195 -2.69 -24.13 19.84
CA LYS A 195 -1.58 -23.67 19.00
C LYS A 195 -1.82 -22.23 18.55
N ILE A 196 -0.75 -21.44 18.62
CA ILE A 196 -0.76 -20.08 18.07
C ILE A 196 -0.62 -20.20 16.54
N SER A 197 -1.76 -20.10 15.88
CA SER A 197 -1.88 -20.25 14.42
C SER A 197 -2.65 -19.07 13.86
N ILE A 198 -2.01 -18.28 13.00
CA ILE A 198 -2.50 -17.04 12.39
C ILE A 198 -3.04 -17.33 11.00
N ASN A 199 -4.28 -16.96 10.73
CA ASN A 199 -4.87 -16.94 9.40
C ASN A 199 -4.42 -15.67 8.67
N TYR A 200 -3.48 -15.78 7.72
CA TYR A 200 -2.92 -14.67 6.99
C TYR A 200 -3.46 -14.65 5.56
N ILE A 201 -4.28 -13.67 5.23
CA ILE A 201 -4.80 -13.47 3.87
C ILE A 201 -3.98 -12.42 3.12
N THR A 202 -3.72 -12.69 1.84
CA THR A 202 -2.93 -11.82 0.95
C THR A 202 -3.44 -11.92 -0.49
N TYR A 203 -3.04 -10.98 -1.34
CA TYR A 203 -3.32 -10.98 -2.76
C TYR A 203 -2.11 -10.54 -3.58
N GLU A 204 -2.08 -10.92 -4.85
CA GLU A 204 -0.96 -10.62 -5.72
C GLU A 204 -1.03 -9.18 -6.24
N ASN A 205 -0.37 -8.28 -5.53
CA ASN A 205 -0.21 -6.88 -5.91
C ASN A 205 1.06 -6.32 -5.25
N ARG A 206 1.89 -5.63 -6.02
CA ARG A 206 3.11 -4.97 -5.51
C ARG A 206 3.94 -5.82 -4.55
N ARG A 207 4.05 -7.12 -4.84
CA ARG A 207 4.83 -8.08 -4.05
C ARG A 207 4.38 -8.27 -2.58
N LEU A 208 3.10 -8.02 -2.26
CA LEU A 208 2.57 -8.25 -0.91
C LEU A 208 2.69 -9.72 -0.48
N SER A 209 2.44 -10.65 -1.40
CA SER A 209 2.60 -12.09 -1.15
C SER A 209 4.03 -12.49 -0.73
N ASP A 210 5.05 -11.76 -1.19
CA ASP A 210 6.44 -12.01 -0.77
C ASP A 210 6.67 -11.55 0.68
N PHE A 211 6.07 -10.44 1.11
CA PHE A 211 6.06 -10.05 2.52
C PHE A 211 5.37 -11.11 3.38
N ALA A 212 4.20 -11.61 2.96
CA ALA A 212 3.50 -12.65 3.69
C ALA A 212 4.37 -13.91 3.89
N GLN A 213 5.09 -14.35 2.85
CA GLN A 213 6.00 -15.50 2.92
C GLN A 213 7.21 -15.25 3.87
N ALA A 214 7.78 -14.04 3.80
CA ALA A 214 8.88 -13.67 4.69
C ALA A 214 8.40 -13.61 6.16
N ILE A 215 7.25 -12.99 6.41
CA ILE A 215 6.62 -12.93 7.73
C ILE A 215 6.30 -14.33 8.26
N GLN A 216 5.73 -15.21 7.44
CA GLN A 216 5.47 -16.61 7.83
C GLN A 216 6.76 -17.28 8.32
N THR A 217 7.86 -17.11 7.59
CA THR A 217 9.16 -17.72 7.95
C THR A 217 9.67 -17.14 9.28
N GLN A 218 9.63 -15.83 9.45
CA GLN A 218 10.12 -15.15 10.66
C GLN A 218 9.25 -15.43 11.89
N LEU A 219 7.94 -15.61 11.72
CA LEU A 219 7.04 -16.01 12.79
C LEU A 219 7.29 -17.47 13.24
N ALA A 220 7.64 -18.36 12.29
CA ALA A 220 8.03 -19.74 12.64
C ALA A 220 9.28 -19.77 13.52
N ASP A 221 10.22 -18.83 13.34
CA ASP A 221 11.43 -18.72 14.18
C ASP A 221 11.12 -18.45 15.66
N ILE A 222 9.96 -17.87 15.97
CA ILE A 222 9.49 -17.61 17.34
C ILE A 222 8.39 -18.58 17.80
N GLY A 223 8.14 -19.64 17.01
CA GLY A 223 7.17 -20.69 17.35
C GLY A 223 5.71 -20.29 17.08
N ILE A 224 5.44 -19.42 16.12
CA ILE A 224 4.09 -19.02 15.68
C ILE A 224 3.86 -19.56 14.27
N GLU A 225 2.78 -20.30 14.07
CA GLU A 225 2.35 -20.74 12.75
C GLU A 225 1.59 -19.61 12.03
N ALA A 226 1.94 -19.29 10.78
CA ALA A 226 1.14 -18.45 9.92
C ALA A 226 0.67 -19.24 8.69
N LYS A 227 -0.63 -19.29 8.47
CA LYS A 227 -1.26 -19.98 7.33
C LYS A 227 -1.61 -18.94 6.27
N ILE A 228 -0.80 -18.88 5.21
CA ILE A 228 -1.03 -17.96 4.11
C ILE A 228 -2.14 -18.46 3.20
N ASN A 229 -3.11 -17.61 2.92
CA ASN A 229 -4.19 -17.80 1.97
C ASN A 229 -4.12 -16.68 0.92
N SER A 230 -3.46 -16.95 -0.21
CA SER A 230 -3.42 -16.03 -1.34
C SER A 230 -4.69 -16.15 -2.18
N MET A 231 -5.24 -15.02 -2.60
CA MET A 231 -6.47 -14.97 -3.40
C MET A 231 -6.50 -13.72 -4.30
N ASP A 232 -7.53 -13.60 -5.13
CA ASP A 232 -7.76 -12.36 -5.87
C ASP A 232 -8.20 -11.21 -4.94
N ALA A 233 -8.02 -9.97 -5.41
CA ALA A 233 -8.25 -8.77 -4.61
C ALA A 233 -9.72 -8.62 -4.15
N ASP A 234 -10.69 -9.01 -4.98
CA ASP A 234 -12.11 -8.90 -4.63
C ASP A 234 -12.48 -9.87 -3.52
N ARG A 235 -11.95 -11.09 -3.57
CA ARG A 235 -12.17 -12.10 -2.56
C ARG A 235 -11.47 -11.75 -1.25
N GLU A 236 -10.26 -11.22 -1.33
CA GLU A 236 -9.50 -10.74 -0.17
C GLU A 236 -10.27 -9.61 0.52
N TRP A 237 -10.72 -8.60 -0.24
CA TRP A 237 -11.55 -7.52 0.25
C TRP A 237 -12.81 -8.01 0.97
N ASN A 238 -13.55 -8.94 0.37
CA ASN A 238 -14.75 -9.49 0.99
C ASN A 238 -14.46 -10.21 2.30
N LYS A 239 -13.33 -10.95 2.39
CA LYS A 239 -12.91 -11.60 3.64
C LYS A 239 -12.46 -10.59 4.70
N MET A 240 -11.73 -9.54 4.29
CA MET A 240 -11.33 -8.45 5.17
C MET A 240 -12.54 -7.76 5.79
N VAL A 241 -13.51 -7.37 4.97
CA VAL A 241 -14.78 -6.74 5.45
C VAL A 241 -15.56 -7.68 6.37
N ALA A 242 -15.56 -8.99 6.08
CA ALA A 242 -16.21 -10.00 6.94
C ALA A 242 -15.43 -10.29 8.25
N GLY A 243 -14.19 -9.80 8.39
CA GLY A 243 -13.32 -10.09 9.54
C GLY A 243 -12.81 -11.54 9.58
N GLU A 244 -12.74 -12.20 8.42
CA GLU A 244 -12.32 -13.61 8.30
C GLU A 244 -10.80 -13.76 8.16
N TYR A 245 -10.03 -13.10 9.02
CA TYR A 245 -8.57 -13.10 9.01
C TYR A 245 -8.01 -12.75 10.40
N ASP A 246 -6.75 -13.06 10.63
CA ASP A 246 -5.94 -12.53 11.74
C ASP A 246 -4.94 -11.47 11.22
N LEU A 247 -4.30 -11.73 10.07
CA LEU A 247 -3.51 -10.77 9.30
C LEU A 247 -4.08 -10.64 7.88
N CYS A 248 -4.15 -9.41 7.36
CA CYS A 248 -4.60 -9.12 6.01
C CYS A 248 -3.70 -8.08 5.36
N ASP A 249 -3.01 -8.45 4.28
CA ASP A 249 -2.18 -7.52 3.53
C ASP A 249 -3.01 -6.45 2.86
N SER A 250 -2.45 -5.26 2.80
CA SER A 250 -3.05 -4.14 2.09
C SER A 250 -2.00 -3.12 1.64
N ASN A 251 -2.39 -2.26 0.74
CA ASN A 251 -1.59 -1.08 0.39
C ASN A 251 -2.52 0.11 0.07
N TRP A 252 -2.20 1.27 0.62
CA TRP A 252 -3.04 2.46 0.45
C TRP A 252 -2.20 3.68 0.09
N ILE A 253 -2.78 4.57 -0.71
CA ILE A 253 -2.32 5.95 -0.85
C ILE A 253 -2.83 6.70 0.38
N THR A 254 -1.89 7.10 1.23
CA THR A 254 -2.20 7.58 2.59
C THR A 254 -2.75 8.99 2.64
N VAL A 255 -2.51 9.79 1.60
CA VAL A 255 -2.95 11.20 1.49
C VAL A 255 -3.60 11.46 0.12
N GLY A 256 -4.56 10.62 -0.25
CA GLY A 256 -5.20 10.67 -1.57
C GLY A 256 -5.83 12.01 -1.94
N ASN A 257 -6.31 12.75 -0.95
CA ASN A 257 -6.87 14.10 -1.09
C ASN A 257 -5.97 15.20 -0.48
N GLY A 258 -4.70 14.89 -0.22
CA GLY A 258 -3.74 15.81 0.41
C GLY A 258 -3.74 15.79 1.94
N ASP A 259 -4.64 15.04 2.58
CA ASP A 259 -4.74 14.89 4.04
C ASP A 259 -4.93 13.41 4.41
N PRO A 260 -4.30 12.89 5.49
CA PRO A 260 -4.37 11.47 5.85
C PRO A 260 -5.59 11.09 6.68
N THR A 261 -6.51 12.00 7.00
CA THR A 261 -7.64 11.73 7.91
C THR A 261 -8.48 10.54 7.43
N GLU A 262 -8.80 10.46 6.14
CA GLU A 262 -9.54 9.33 5.57
C GLU A 262 -8.80 8.00 5.76
N TYR A 263 -7.49 7.99 5.54
CA TYR A 263 -6.67 6.81 5.74
C TYR A 263 -6.57 6.41 7.22
N MET A 264 -6.41 7.39 8.11
CA MET A 264 -6.34 7.16 9.56
C MET A 264 -7.67 6.65 10.15
N ALA A 265 -8.80 6.81 9.44
CA ALA A 265 -10.10 6.25 9.81
C ALA A 265 -10.10 4.71 9.89
N ASN A 266 -9.14 4.03 9.25
CA ASN A 266 -8.98 2.57 9.33
C ASN A 266 -8.75 2.05 10.78
N TRP A 267 -8.31 2.91 11.69
CA TRP A 267 -8.10 2.57 13.11
C TRP A 267 -9.03 3.35 14.06
N TYR A 268 -9.93 4.18 13.55
CA TYR A 268 -10.89 4.91 14.38
C TYR A 268 -12.03 3.98 14.80
N GLY A 269 -12.26 3.84 16.11
CA GLY A 269 -13.18 2.84 16.68
C GLY A 269 -14.65 2.94 16.28
N LYS A 270 -15.07 4.11 15.72
CA LYS A 270 -16.44 4.34 15.23
C LYS A 270 -16.53 4.35 13.69
N SER A 271 -15.44 4.11 13.00
CA SER A 271 -15.40 4.10 11.52
C SER A 271 -15.88 2.77 10.96
N ASP A 272 -16.69 2.82 9.90
CA ASP A 272 -17.05 1.65 9.09
C ASP A 272 -15.84 1.08 8.33
N ALA A 273 -14.75 1.85 8.20
CA ALA A 273 -13.49 1.42 7.60
C ALA A 273 -12.55 0.73 8.60
N ASN A 274 -12.90 0.64 9.90
CA ASN A 274 -12.11 -0.06 10.89
C ASN A 274 -12.31 -1.59 10.79
N PHE A 275 -11.74 -2.19 9.76
CA PHE A 275 -11.82 -3.63 9.52
C PHE A 275 -10.97 -4.46 10.49
N CYS A 276 -10.01 -3.84 11.19
CA CYS A 276 -9.10 -4.49 12.13
C CYS A 276 -9.67 -4.61 13.56
N ASN A 277 -10.85 -4.08 13.83
CA ASN A 277 -11.49 -4.08 15.14
C ASN A 277 -10.65 -3.41 16.25
N TYR A 278 -9.72 -2.54 15.86
CA TYR A 278 -8.87 -1.78 16.78
C TYR A 278 -9.71 -0.86 17.67
N LYS A 279 -9.32 -0.76 18.95
CA LYS A 279 -10.03 0.08 19.94
C LYS A 279 -9.04 0.74 20.87
N ASN A 280 -8.94 2.05 20.76
CA ASN A 280 -8.18 2.87 21.70
C ASN A 280 -8.90 4.21 21.92
N ALA A 281 -9.32 4.47 23.13
CA ALA A 281 -10.11 5.66 23.47
C ALA A 281 -9.32 6.98 23.31
N GLU A 282 -7.99 6.95 23.46
CA GLU A 282 -7.13 8.11 23.21
C GLU A 282 -7.00 8.39 21.72
N TYR A 283 -6.82 7.33 20.91
CA TYR A 283 -6.83 7.43 19.45
C TYR A 283 -8.14 8.06 18.95
N ASP A 284 -9.29 7.50 19.40
CA ASP A 284 -10.61 7.99 19.01
C ASP A 284 -10.79 9.47 19.34
N LYS A 285 -10.41 9.87 20.54
CA LYS A 285 -10.50 11.26 20.99
C LYS A 285 -9.62 12.21 20.19
N LEU A 286 -8.40 11.79 19.81
CA LEU A 286 -7.51 12.59 18.98
C LEU A 286 -8.02 12.65 17.54
N TYR A 287 -8.49 11.54 17.00
CA TYR A 287 -9.03 11.49 15.65
C TYR A 287 -10.23 12.44 15.49
N GLU A 288 -11.16 12.47 16.43
CA GLU A 288 -12.32 13.37 16.44
C GLU A 288 -11.95 14.87 16.44
N GLN A 289 -10.75 15.24 16.92
CA GLN A 289 -10.30 16.63 16.86
C GLN A 289 -9.98 17.09 15.42
N LEU A 290 -9.65 16.16 14.52
CA LEU A 290 -9.37 16.47 13.12
C LEU A 290 -10.58 17.07 12.38
N ASP A 291 -11.80 16.77 12.81
CA ASP A 291 -13.03 17.29 12.19
C ASP A 291 -13.18 18.80 12.36
N THR A 292 -12.55 19.39 13.39
CA THR A 292 -12.71 20.80 13.74
C THR A 292 -11.40 21.60 13.78
N GLU A 293 -10.26 20.93 13.65
CA GLU A 293 -8.97 21.59 13.60
C GLU A 293 -8.57 21.88 12.15
N PHE A 294 -8.40 23.14 11.80
CA PHE A 294 -8.05 23.64 10.46
C PHE A 294 -6.65 24.22 10.37
N ASP A 295 -5.95 24.37 11.49
CA ASP A 295 -4.55 24.79 11.52
C ASP A 295 -3.66 23.59 11.14
N GLU A 296 -2.93 23.72 10.03
CA GLU A 296 -2.11 22.62 9.47
C GLU A 296 -1.07 22.11 10.46
N ALA A 297 -0.42 23.01 11.24
CA ALA A 297 0.60 22.59 12.20
C ALA A 297 0.01 21.82 13.38
N LYS A 298 -1.18 22.21 13.84
CA LYS A 298 -1.89 21.47 14.90
C LYS A 298 -2.42 20.14 14.40
N ARG A 299 -2.97 20.12 13.19
CA ARG A 299 -3.37 18.85 12.54
C ARG A 299 -2.20 17.89 12.44
N ALA A 300 -1.06 18.36 11.92
CA ALA A 300 0.15 17.54 11.84
C ALA A 300 0.57 16.97 13.19
N LYS A 301 0.41 17.75 14.28
CA LYS A 301 0.72 17.30 15.63
C LYS A 301 -0.25 16.24 16.15
N ILE A 302 -1.54 16.38 15.86
CA ILE A 302 -2.54 15.34 16.18
C ILE A 302 -2.22 14.04 15.42
N ILE A 303 -1.93 14.15 14.12
CA ILE A 303 -1.59 13.02 13.26
C ILE A 303 -0.30 12.33 13.73
N GLU A 304 0.71 13.09 14.17
CA GLU A 304 1.92 12.52 14.79
C GLU A 304 1.57 11.67 16.03
N GLN A 305 0.69 12.18 16.90
CA GLN A 305 0.25 11.44 18.10
C GLN A 305 -0.54 10.18 17.74
N LEU A 306 -1.44 10.25 16.76
CA LEU A 306 -2.17 9.07 16.27
C LEU A 306 -1.23 7.98 15.76
N GLN A 307 -0.20 8.35 14.98
CA GLN A 307 0.83 7.41 14.52
C GLN A 307 1.57 6.77 15.71
N GLN A 308 1.97 7.56 16.70
CA GLN A 308 2.68 7.04 17.86
C GLN A 308 1.85 6.06 18.67
N ILE A 309 0.54 6.28 18.78
CA ILE A 309 -0.38 5.34 19.47
C ILE A 309 -0.41 4.00 18.72
N LEU A 310 -0.56 4.01 17.40
CA LEU A 310 -0.57 2.77 16.60
C LEU A 310 0.73 1.97 16.74
N ILE A 311 1.87 2.66 16.80
CA ILE A 311 3.18 2.03 17.03
C ILE A 311 3.22 1.40 18.43
N ASN A 312 2.84 2.16 19.46
CA ASN A 312 2.89 1.69 20.84
C ASN A 312 2.00 0.46 21.09
N ASP A 313 0.84 0.43 20.44
CA ASP A 313 -0.13 -0.66 20.55
C ASP A 313 0.22 -1.86 19.64
N ALA A 314 1.29 -1.76 18.85
CA ALA A 314 1.62 -2.76 17.82
C ALA A 314 0.42 -3.08 16.92
N ALA A 315 -0.38 -2.07 16.56
CA ALA A 315 -1.71 -2.23 15.96
C ALA A 315 -1.69 -2.54 14.45
N VAL A 316 -0.51 -2.49 13.81
CA VAL A 316 -0.35 -2.69 12.36
C VAL A 316 1.06 -3.17 12.05
N ILE A 317 1.21 -4.06 11.09
CA ILE A 317 2.53 -4.43 10.56
C ILE A 317 2.79 -3.56 9.33
N VAL A 318 3.76 -2.65 9.41
CA VAL A 318 4.14 -1.79 8.27
C VAL A 318 5.18 -2.51 7.43
N HIS A 319 4.84 -2.89 6.20
CA HIS A 319 5.79 -3.49 5.26
C HIS A 319 6.83 -2.49 4.79
N GLY A 320 6.40 -1.26 4.52
CA GLY A 320 7.25 -0.17 4.06
C GLY A 320 6.52 0.77 3.10
N TYR A 321 7.27 1.72 2.52
CA TYR A 321 6.77 2.73 1.61
C TYR A 321 7.13 2.39 0.18
N TYR A 322 6.11 2.28 -0.69
CA TYR A 322 6.29 1.80 -2.06
C TYR A 322 7.06 2.82 -2.92
N ASN A 323 8.07 2.34 -3.62
CA ASN A 323 8.82 3.08 -4.61
C ASN A 323 8.17 2.88 -5.99
N SER A 324 7.37 3.85 -6.42
CA SER A 324 6.75 3.81 -7.74
C SER A 324 7.79 3.98 -8.84
N SER A 325 7.53 3.39 -10.00
CA SER A 325 8.35 3.59 -11.19
C SER A 325 7.50 4.02 -12.38
N MET A 326 8.06 4.89 -13.23
CA MET A 326 7.54 5.24 -14.54
C MET A 326 8.69 5.15 -15.54
N ILE A 327 8.54 4.31 -16.55
CA ILE A 327 9.61 3.98 -17.49
C ILE A 327 9.10 4.15 -18.90
N SER A 328 9.80 4.92 -19.71
CA SER A 328 9.44 5.14 -21.11
C SER A 328 10.61 4.82 -22.06
N ASP A 329 10.29 4.53 -23.30
CA ASP A 329 11.26 4.59 -24.39
C ASP A 329 11.69 6.05 -24.68
N LYS A 330 12.64 6.24 -25.62
CA LYS A 330 13.16 7.57 -25.98
C LYS A 330 12.22 8.40 -26.86
N THR A 331 11.11 7.84 -27.30
CA THR A 331 10.10 8.60 -28.08
C THR A 331 9.18 9.43 -27.19
N VAL A 332 9.16 9.14 -25.87
CA VAL A 332 8.36 9.80 -24.86
C VAL A 332 9.22 10.62 -23.92
N SER A 333 8.82 11.85 -23.65
CA SER A 333 9.41 12.74 -22.64
C SER A 333 8.40 13.06 -21.55
N GLY A 334 8.89 13.54 -20.40
CA GLY A 334 8.04 13.98 -19.27
C GLY A 334 7.39 12.84 -18.47
N ALA A 335 7.77 11.59 -18.73
CA ALA A 335 7.31 10.41 -17.99
C ALA A 335 8.00 10.33 -16.62
N ASN A 336 7.52 11.10 -15.64
CA ASN A 336 8.05 11.14 -14.29
C ASN A 336 7.02 10.61 -13.31
N ILE A 337 7.50 9.97 -12.23
CA ILE A 337 6.63 9.62 -11.11
C ILE A 337 6.11 10.89 -10.44
N HIS A 338 4.92 10.79 -9.90
CA HIS A 338 4.33 11.78 -9.00
C HIS A 338 4.27 11.22 -7.58
N THR A 339 4.22 12.10 -6.60
CA THR A 339 4.14 11.70 -5.18
C THR A 339 2.94 10.79 -4.91
N ALA A 340 1.79 11.10 -5.53
CA ALA A 340 0.63 10.19 -5.55
C ALA A 340 0.60 9.43 -6.88
N ASP A 341 0.56 8.11 -6.82
CA ASP A 341 0.62 7.21 -7.98
C ASP A 341 -0.71 7.08 -8.75
N TYR A 342 -1.53 8.13 -8.78
CA TYR A 342 -2.71 8.26 -9.63
C TYR A 342 -2.43 9.00 -10.94
N TYR A 343 -1.34 9.77 -11.01
CA TYR A 343 -1.07 10.69 -12.11
C TYR A 343 -0.18 10.02 -13.14
N TRP A 344 -0.73 9.05 -13.87
CA TRP A 344 0.02 8.32 -14.90
C TRP A 344 -0.03 8.99 -16.26
N LEU A 345 -1.15 9.61 -16.62
CA LEU A 345 -1.37 10.24 -17.91
C LEU A 345 -1.64 11.74 -17.72
N THR A 346 -0.58 12.52 -17.78
CA THR A 346 -0.62 13.99 -17.68
C THR A 346 -0.23 14.65 -18.99
N THR A 347 -0.47 15.95 -19.11
CA THR A 347 -0.01 16.74 -20.27
C THR A 347 1.49 17.00 -20.29
N GLU A 348 2.22 16.61 -19.26
CA GLU A 348 3.69 16.64 -19.23
C GLU A 348 4.30 15.54 -20.10
N ILE A 349 3.57 14.42 -20.25
CA ILE A 349 3.98 13.31 -21.12
C ILE A 349 3.75 13.71 -22.56
N ALA A 350 4.83 13.86 -23.30
CA ALA A 350 4.82 14.41 -24.66
C ALA A 350 5.81 13.66 -25.58
N PRO A 351 5.66 13.79 -26.90
CA PRO A 351 6.69 13.31 -27.83
C PRO A 351 8.05 13.91 -27.50
N ALA A 352 9.10 13.08 -27.47
CA ALA A 352 10.45 13.57 -27.32
C ALA A 352 10.84 14.44 -28.54
N LYS A 353 11.57 15.53 -28.30
CA LYS A 353 12.00 16.48 -29.34
C LYS A 353 13.24 15.98 -30.04
#